data_cd902e7c7a09b6bd993c5d33755f9910
#
_entry.id   cd902e7c7a09b6bd993c5d33755f9910
#
_cell.length_a   1.000
_cell.length_b   1.000
_cell.length_c   1.000
_cell.angle_alpha   90.00
_cell.angle_beta   90.00
_cell.angle_gamma   90.00
#
_symmetry.space_group_name_H-M   'P 1'
#
loop_
_entity.id
_entity.type
_entity.pdbx_description
1 polymer ?
#
loop_
_entity_poly.entity_id
_entity_poly.type
_entity_poly.pdbx_seq_one_letter_code
_entity_poly.pdbx_strand_id
1 'polypeptide(L)'
;GATGPTGPTGAIGATGPTGATGPTGSATAGQIILTAAGGWPSTTNGCATPQKIEYGTNDVDLYVADFDPDTDEFMQWSVVMPSDYDGGTVTGVFYWLCDNASGNSVVWGLQGQSYADSDAIDQAWGAAQTVTDANNAQNDVNISAATGAITLAGGPAASELVQFRAYRDADNGSDNLAYDARLIAIRITFTRS
;
A
#
# COMPACT_ATOMS: atom_id res chain seq x y z
N GLY A 1 68.25 -61.37 11.47
CA GLY A 1 66.82 -61.46 11.36
C GLY A 1 66.31 -60.34 10.49
N ALA A 2 65.51 -60.63 9.46
CA ALA A 2 64.88 -59.62 8.59
C ALA A 2 63.68 -58.92 9.31
N THR A 3 63.57 -57.63 9.21
CA THR A 3 62.44 -56.88 9.74
C THR A 3 61.20 -57.08 8.87
N GLY A 4 60.05 -57.42 9.46
CA GLY A 4 58.79 -57.65 8.75
C GLY A 4 58.25 -56.42 8.05
N PRO A 5 57.39 -56.54 7.03
CA PRO A 5 56.90 -55.44 6.28
C PRO A 5 55.97 -54.53 7.13
N THR A 6 56.01 -53.21 6.88
CA THR A 6 55.14 -52.20 7.51
C THR A 6 53.70 -52.46 7.11
N GLY A 7 52.78 -52.42 8.08
CA GLY A 7 51.34 -52.63 7.82
C GLY A 7 50.74 -51.47 6.96
N PRO A 8 49.61 -51.73 6.28
CA PRO A 8 48.98 -50.72 5.43
C PRO A 8 48.48 -49.52 6.22
N THR A 9 48.53 -48.33 5.60
CA THR A 9 48.01 -47.08 6.15
C THR A 9 46.47 -47.17 6.28
N GLY A 10 45.92 -46.79 7.43
CA GLY A 10 44.47 -46.79 7.67
C GLY A 10 43.71 -45.88 6.69
N ALA A 11 42.47 -46.28 6.36
CA ALA A 11 41.61 -45.52 5.46
C ALA A 11 41.25 -44.12 6.04
N ILE A 12 41.16 -43.11 5.17
CA ILE A 12 40.70 -41.74 5.54
C ILE A 12 39.24 -41.85 5.99
N GLY A 13 38.89 -41.26 7.13
CA GLY A 13 37.54 -41.20 7.64
C GLY A 13 36.59 -40.46 6.67
N ALA A 14 35.32 -40.86 6.62
CA ALA A 14 34.29 -40.23 5.78
C ALA A 14 34.10 -38.77 6.15
N THR A 15 33.92 -37.89 5.15
CA THR A 15 33.57 -36.50 5.34
C THR A 15 32.20 -36.40 6.05
N GLY A 16 32.10 -35.58 7.10
CA GLY A 16 30.85 -35.38 7.83
C GLY A 16 29.74 -34.76 6.94
N PRO A 17 28.47 -34.98 7.26
CA PRO A 17 27.37 -34.42 6.51
C PRO A 17 27.41 -32.90 6.50
N THR A 18 26.97 -32.29 5.37
CA THR A 18 26.78 -30.84 5.26
C THR A 18 25.77 -30.39 6.29
N GLY A 19 26.05 -29.31 7.02
CA GLY A 19 25.12 -28.71 7.97
C GLY A 19 23.79 -28.33 7.30
N ALA A 20 22.68 -28.41 8.05
CA ALA A 20 21.37 -28.02 7.56
C ALA A 20 21.36 -26.53 7.13
N THR A 21 20.71 -26.24 6.02
CA THR A 21 20.45 -24.85 5.61
C THR A 21 19.65 -24.14 6.70
N GLY A 22 20.08 -22.95 7.12
CA GLY A 22 19.34 -22.14 8.09
C GLY A 22 17.92 -21.82 7.59
N PRO A 23 16.97 -21.54 8.48
CA PRO A 23 15.62 -21.19 8.10
C PRO A 23 15.63 -19.94 7.19
N THR A 24 14.82 -19.98 6.14
CA THR A 24 14.57 -18.79 5.30
C THR A 24 14.00 -17.69 6.17
N GLY A 25 14.56 -16.48 6.11
CA GLY A 25 14.01 -15.32 6.81
C GLY A 25 12.55 -15.11 6.43
N SER A 26 11.71 -14.75 7.40
CA SER A 26 10.33 -14.39 7.13
C SER A 26 10.32 -13.13 6.23
N ALA A 27 9.58 -13.17 5.13
CA ALA A 27 9.43 -12.02 4.26
C ALA A 27 8.91 -10.82 5.08
N THR A 28 9.67 -9.73 5.12
CA THR A 28 9.33 -8.54 5.90
C THR A 28 8.44 -7.63 5.05
N ALA A 29 7.34 -7.15 5.61
CA ALA A 29 6.47 -6.20 4.92
C ALA A 29 7.20 -4.88 4.62
N GLY A 30 7.13 -4.43 3.36
CA GLY A 30 7.53 -3.09 2.95
C GLY A 30 6.35 -2.11 3.01
N GLN A 31 6.63 -0.82 3.11
CA GLN A 31 5.60 0.22 3.15
C GLN A 31 5.96 1.40 2.23
N ILE A 32 4.92 1.97 1.61
CA ILE A 32 4.97 3.23 0.85
C ILE A 32 3.87 4.12 1.42
N ILE A 33 4.15 5.40 1.60
CA ILE A 33 3.17 6.38 2.06
C ILE A 33 2.80 7.30 0.89
N LEU A 34 1.53 7.29 0.54
CA LEU A 34 0.92 8.19 -0.43
C LEU A 34 0.25 9.33 0.34
N THR A 35 0.86 10.50 0.38
CA THR A 35 0.28 11.66 1.08
C THR A 35 -0.68 12.43 0.19
N ALA A 36 -1.69 13.09 0.76
CA ALA A 36 -2.57 13.99 -0.02
C ALA A 36 -1.77 15.07 -0.74
N ALA A 37 -0.74 15.63 -0.11
CA ALA A 37 0.13 16.64 -0.74
C ALA A 37 0.94 16.11 -1.94
N GLY A 38 1.16 14.80 -2.03
CA GLY A 38 1.96 14.17 -3.09
C GLY A 38 1.15 13.60 -4.26
N GLY A 39 -0.18 13.68 -4.19
CA GLY A 39 -1.07 13.21 -5.24
C GLY A 39 -1.81 14.35 -5.95
N TRP A 40 -2.64 14.00 -6.92
CA TRP A 40 -3.45 14.94 -7.67
C TRP A 40 -4.84 14.37 -7.97
N PRO A 41 -5.89 15.22 -8.01
CA PRO A 41 -7.23 14.80 -8.43
C PRO A 41 -7.22 14.27 -9.86
N SER A 42 -8.05 13.28 -10.14
CA SER A 42 -8.29 12.85 -11.53
C SER A 42 -8.93 14.00 -12.32
N THR A 43 -8.66 14.08 -13.62
CA THR A 43 -9.29 15.10 -14.49
C THR A 43 -10.81 14.92 -14.55
N THR A 44 -11.28 13.64 -14.57
CA THR A 44 -12.70 13.31 -14.53
C THR A 44 -13.02 12.80 -13.13
N ASN A 45 -14.03 13.37 -12.50
CA ASN A 45 -14.47 13.05 -11.14
C ASN A 45 -13.32 13.09 -10.12
N GLY A 46 -12.49 14.11 -10.19
CA GLY A 46 -11.41 14.29 -9.22
C GLY A 46 -11.92 14.89 -7.92
N CYS A 47 -11.35 14.48 -6.80
CA CYS A 47 -11.58 15.12 -5.50
C CYS A 47 -11.13 16.60 -5.52
N ALA A 48 -11.39 17.34 -4.46
CA ALA A 48 -10.88 18.69 -4.33
C ALA A 48 -9.33 18.71 -4.40
N THR A 49 -8.79 19.80 -4.96
CA THR A 49 -7.33 19.99 -5.00
C THR A 49 -6.76 19.96 -3.59
N PRO A 50 -5.71 19.18 -3.32
CA PRO A 50 -5.11 19.12 -2.00
C PRO A 50 -4.77 20.50 -1.46
N GLN A 51 -5.17 20.78 -0.23
CA GLN A 51 -4.99 22.07 0.41
C GLN A 51 -4.46 21.93 1.84
N LYS A 52 -3.82 22.98 2.30
CA LYS A 52 -3.38 23.09 3.69
C LYS A 52 -4.52 23.63 4.55
N ILE A 53 -4.83 22.93 5.63
CA ILE A 53 -5.79 23.39 6.65
C ILE A 53 -5.02 23.60 7.96
N GLU A 54 -5.26 24.75 8.60
CA GLU A 54 -4.72 25.07 9.91
C GLU A 54 -5.75 24.77 11.00
N TYR A 55 -5.32 24.04 12.04
CA TYR A 55 -6.06 23.81 13.27
C TYR A 55 -5.53 24.76 14.35
N GLY A 56 -6.17 25.94 14.45
CA GLY A 56 -5.62 27.14 15.07
C GLY A 56 -5.45 27.13 16.60
N THR A 57 -5.84 26.06 17.33
CA THR A 57 -5.59 26.03 18.79
C THR A 57 -4.10 25.84 19.13
N ASN A 58 -3.38 25.07 18.30
CA ASN A 58 -1.97 24.76 18.48
C ASN A 58 -1.17 24.98 17.19
N ASP A 59 -1.71 25.73 16.24
CA ASP A 59 -1.11 26.06 14.95
C ASP A 59 -0.64 24.81 14.15
N VAL A 60 -1.49 23.75 14.16
CA VAL A 60 -1.19 22.52 13.41
C VAL A 60 -1.68 22.66 11.97
N ASP A 61 -0.75 22.62 11.04
CA ASP A 61 -1.02 22.60 9.60
C ASP A 61 -1.05 21.19 9.06
N LEU A 62 -2.11 20.84 8.34
CA LEU A 62 -2.27 19.53 7.71
C LEU A 62 -2.67 19.68 6.23
N TYR A 63 -2.01 18.93 5.33
CA TYR A 63 -2.46 18.82 3.95
C TYR A 63 -3.49 17.71 3.83
N VAL A 64 -4.64 18.03 3.23
CA VAL A 64 -5.75 17.10 3.01
C VAL A 64 -6.29 17.25 1.58
N ALA A 65 -6.96 16.19 1.10
CA ALA A 65 -7.80 16.24 -0.08
C ALA A 65 -9.24 15.89 0.32
N ASP A 66 -10.18 16.75 0.02
CA ASP A 66 -11.59 16.57 0.38
C ASP A 66 -12.29 15.76 -0.72
N PHE A 67 -13.04 14.74 -0.31
CA PHE A 67 -13.84 13.85 -1.15
C PHE A 67 -15.33 14.03 -0.83
N ASP A 68 -16.09 14.39 -1.84
CA ASP A 68 -17.51 14.72 -1.77
C ASP A 68 -18.37 13.52 -1.30
N PRO A 69 -19.46 13.73 -0.53
CA PRO A 69 -20.34 12.64 -0.10
C PRO A 69 -21.32 12.14 -1.18
N ASP A 70 -21.51 12.88 -2.28
CA ASP A 70 -22.59 12.64 -3.23
C ASP A 70 -22.12 11.89 -4.49
N THR A 71 -20.84 11.93 -4.82
CA THR A 71 -20.27 11.35 -6.04
C THR A 71 -18.94 10.64 -5.78
N ASP A 72 -18.66 9.59 -6.55
CA ASP A 72 -17.35 8.97 -6.54
C ASP A 72 -16.28 9.91 -7.06
N GLU A 73 -15.34 10.23 -6.22
CA GLU A 73 -14.22 11.10 -6.54
C GLU A 73 -12.90 10.38 -6.42
N PHE A 74 -11.95 10.75 -7.28
CA PHE A 74 -10.70 10.00 -7.49
C PHE A 74 -9.47 10.89 -7.30
N MET A 75 -8.43 10.29 -6.69
CA MET A 75 -7.10 10.87 -6.55
C MET A 75 -6.01 9.87 -6.96
N GLN A 76 -4.92 10.36 -7.56
CA GLN A 76 -3.88 9.51 -8.15
C GLN A 76 -2.48 9.87 -7.66
N TRP A 77 -1.59 8.88 -7.71
CA TRP A 77 -0.15 8.99 -7.38
C TRP A 77 0.66 8.11 -8.32
N SER A 78 1.84 8.60 -8.71
CA SER A 78 2.84 7.79 -9.40
C SER A 78 3.95 7.41 -8.41
N VAL A 79 4.30 6.13 -8.36
CA VAL A 79 5.33 5.59 -7.47
C VAL A 79 6.21 4.61 -8.24
N VAL A 80 7.51 4.67 -8.04
CA VAL A 80 8.40 3.58 -8.47
C VAL A 80 8.45 2.56 -7.34
N MET A 81 8.07 1.32 -7.63
CA MET A 81 8.09 0.25 -6.62
C MET A 81 9.51 -0.02 -6.14
N PRO A 82 9.69 -0.31 -4.84
CA PRO A 82 11.00 -0.67 -4.31
C PRO A 82 11.64 -1.87 -5.03
N SER A 83 12.97 -1.89 -5.07
CA SER A 83 13.73 -2.96 -5.73
C SER A 83 13.60 -4.34 -5.08
N ASP A 84 13.05 -4.40 -3.89
CA ASP A 84 12.77 -5.60 -3.11
C ASP A 84 11.25 -5.94 -3.05
N TYR A 85 10.44 -5.35 -3.93
CA TYR A 85 9.05 -5.74 -4.09
C TYR A 85 8.95 -7.12 -4.76
N ASP A 86 8.13 -8.02 -4.21
CA ASP A 86 8.02 -9.40 -4.70
C ASP A 86 7.11 -9.58 -5.93
N GLY A 87 6.49 -8.51 -6.42
CA GLY A 87 5.52 -8.55 -7.52
C GLY A 87 4.12 -9.03 -7.11
N GLY A 88 3.86 -9.25 -5.83
CA GLY A 88 2.61 -9.75 -5.30
C GLY A 88 1.52 -8.68 -5.11
N THR A 89 0.53 -9.03 -4.31
CA THR A 89 -0.56 -8.09 -3.97
C THR A 89 -0.11 -7.06 -2.94
N VAL A 90 -0.82 -5.92 -2.92
CA VAL A 90 -0.63 -4.87 -1.93
C VAL A 90 -1.92 -4.66 -1.13
N THR A 91 -1.83 -4.00 0.02
CA THR A 91 -2.99 -3.54 0.81
C THR A 91 -2.84 -2.06 1.13
N GLY A 92 -3.96 -1.36 1.35
CA GLY A 92 -3.98 0.05 1.73
C GLY A 92 -4.65 0.26 3.09
N VAL A 93 -4.13 1.21 3.87
CA VAL A 93 -4.75 1.75 5.08
C VAL A 93 -4.91 3.24 4.89
N PHE A 94 -6.12 3.74 5.05
CA PHE A 94 -6.45 5.16 4.88
C PHE A 94 -6.34 5.90 6.20
N TYR A 95 -5.69 7.07 6.17
CA TYR A 95 -5.61 8.04 7.25
C TYR A 95 -6.43 9.25 6.80
N TRP A 96 -7.51 9.54 7.51
CA TRP A 96 -8.47 10.56 7.11
C TRP A 96 -9.13 11.22 8.31
N LEU A 97 -9.86 12.29 8.09
CA LEU A 97 -10.65 12.96 9.11
C LEU A 97 -11.93 13.57 8.49
N CYS A 98 -12.85 13.99 9.37
CA CYS A 98 -14.01 14.76 8.99
C CYS A 98 -14.16 15.96 9.94
N ASP A 99 -14.57 17.12 9.43
CA ASP A 99 -14.79 18.31 10.25
C ASP A 99 -16.15 18.31 10.96
N ASN A 100 -16.88 17.22 10.90
CA ASN A 100 -18.18 17.05 11.56
C ASN A 100 -18.17 15.86 12.51
N ALA A 101 -18.87 15.98 13.65
CA ALA A 101 -19.06 14.92 14.61
C ALA A 101 -20.23 14.02 14.20
N SER A 102 -19.99 13.05 13.33
CA SER A 102 -20.97 12.02 12.99
C SER A 102 -20.36 10.67 13.23
N GLY A 103 -21.10 9.70 13.74
CA GLY A 103 -20.67 8.30 13.82
C GLY A 103 -20.84 7.53 12.49
N ASN A 104 -20.99 8.25 11.37
CA ASN A 104 -21.25 7.69 10.05
C ASN A 104 -19.96 7.22 9.38
N SER A 105 -20.10 6.35 8.41
CA SER A 105 -18.96 5.68 7.75
C SER A 105 -18.71 6.21 6.35
N VAL A 106 -17.46 6.16 5.94
CA VAL A 106 -17.00 6.35 4.56
C VAL A 106 -16.56 5.01 3.99
N VAL A 107 -16.71 4.83 2.68
CA VAL A 107 -16.15 3.69 1.95
C VAL A 107 -15.01 4.18 1.07
N TRP A 108 -13.80 3.76 1.41
CA TRP A 108 -12.58 4.05 0.64
C TRP A 108 -12.27 2.89 -0.30
N GLY A 109 -11.93 3.21 -1.55
CA GLY A 109 -11.46 2.25 -2.54
C GLY A 109 -10.03 2.55 -2.98
N LEU A 110 -9.27 1.49 -3.29
CA LEU A 110 -7.90 1.59 -3.80
C LEU A 110 -7.67 0.58 -4.92
N GLN A 111 -6.99 1.00 -5.97
CA GLN A 111 -6.58 0.19 -7.12
C GLN A 111 -5.25 0.71 -7.66
N GLY A 112 -4.62 -0.06 -8.53
CA GLY A 112 -3.36 0.35 -9.13
C GLY A 112 -3.06 -0.38 -10.43
N GLN A 113 -2.07 0.16 -11.15
CA GLN A 113 -1.59 -0.33 -12.42
C GLN A 113 -0.09 -0.15 -12.51
N SER A 114 0.63 -1.19 -12.96
CA SER A 114 2.06 -1.19 -13.19
C SER A 114 2.38 -0.98 -14.66
N TYR A 115 3.54 -0.40 -14.91
CA TYR A 115 4.09 -0.16 -16.25
C TYR A 115 5.52 -0.65 -16.31
N ALA A 116 5.76 -1.67 -17.13
CA ALA A 116 7.09 -2.08 -17.55
C ALA A 116 7.64 -1.12 -18.62
N ASP A 117 8.93 -1.27 -18.96
CA ASP A 117 9.52 -0.51 -20.05
C ASP A 117 8.77 -0.76 -21.37
N SER A 118 8.46 0.31 -22.07
CA SER A 118 7.70 0.33 -23.34
C SER A 118 6.20 0.05 -23.25
N ASP A 119 5.62 -0.05 -22.06
CA ASP A 119 4.17 -0.17 -21.88
C ASP A 119 3.44 1.11 -22.25
N ALA A 120 2.25 0.96 -22.86
CA ALA A 120 1.36 2.10 -23.09
C ALA A 120 0.79 2.60 -21.75
N ILE A 121 0.67 3.93 -21.60
CA ILE A 121 0.16 4.52 -20.34
C ILE A 121 -1.36 4.34 -20.20
N ASP A 122 -2.12 4.41 -21.27
CA ASP A 122 -3.58 4.30 -21.24
C ASP A 122 -4.01 2.83 -21.27
N GLN A 123 -4.07 2.23 -20.08
CA GLN A 123 -4.48 0.84 -19.87
C GLN A 123 -5.57 0.77 -18.79
N ALA A 124 -6.24 -0.38 -18.70
CA ALA A 124 -7.28 -0.60 -17.71
C ALA A 124 -6.72 -0.74 -16.30
N TRP A 125 -7.37 -0.12 -15.34
CA TRP A 125 -7.04 -0.25 -13.92
C TRP A 125 -7.25 -1.68 -13.42
N GLY A 126 -6.46 -2.11 -12.44
CA GLY A 126 -6.73 -3.31 -11.67
C GLY A 126 -8.04 -3.22 -10.89
N ALA A 127 -8.59 -4.38 -10.49
CA ALA A 127 -9.80 -4.41 -9.66
C ALA A 127 -9.56 -3.71 -8.32
N ALA A 128 -10.44 -2.76 -7.98
CA ALA A 128 -10.36 -2.07 -6.70
C ALA A 128 -10.72 -2.99 -5.52
N GLN A 129 -10.13 -2.69 -4.37
CA GLN A 129 -10.56 -3.24 -3.08
C GLN A 129 -11.01 -2.09 -2.19
N THR A 130 -12.12 -2.29 -1.49
CA THR A 130 -12.72 -1.27 -0.63
C THR A 130 -12.55 -1.61 0.85
N VAL A 131 -12.66 -0.58 1.69
CA VAL A 131 -12.75 -0.69 3.14
C VAL A 131 -13.71 0.37 3.66
N THR A 132 -14.60 -0.04 4.57
CA THR A 132 -15.50 0.88 5.27
C THR A 132 -14.88 1.29 6.60
N ASP A 133 -14.93 2.57 6.93
CA ASP A 133 -14.39 3.10 8.17
C ASP A 133 -15.30 4.19 8.75
N ALA A 134 -15.52 4.16 10.06
CA ALA A 134 -16.41 5.10 10.74
C ALA A 134 -15.65 6.35 11.21
N ASN A 135 -16.30 7.52 11.07
CA ASN A 135 -15.82 8.74 11.70
C ASN A 135 -15.99 8.67 13.22
N ASN A 136 -14.92 8.83 13.97
CA ASN A 136 -14.94 8.77 15.43
C ASN A 136 -15.50 10.06 16.05
N ALA A 137 -14.89 11.19 15.72
CA ALA A 137 -15.34 12.52 16.19
C ALA A 137 -14.86 13.62 15.22
N GLN A 138 -15.35 14.82 15.45
CA GLN A 138 -14.95 15.98 14.66
C GLN A 138 -13.44 16.24 14.76
N ASN A 139 -12.77 16.29 13.61
CA ASN A 139 -11.33 16.52 13.46
C ASN A 139 -10.43 15.48 14.11
N ASP A 140 -10.96 14.31 14.50
CA ASP A 140 -10.14 13.20 14.92
C ASP A 140 -9.55 12.49 13.70
N VAL A 141 -8.33 11.98 13.86
CA VAL A 141 -7.72 11.12 12.84
C VAL A 141 -8.35 9.74 12.91
N ASN A 142 -8.97 9.33 11.80
CA ASN A 142 -9.46 7.98 11.60
C ASN A 142 -8.41 7.18 10.84
N ILE A 143 -8.22 5.92 11.23
CA ILE A 143 -7.28 4.98 10.60
C ILE A 143 -8.06 3.73 10.26
N SER A 144 -8.31 3.52 8.99
CA SER A 144 -9.10 2.38 8.53
C SER A 144 -8.42 1.04 8.83
N ALA A 145 -9.20 -0.04 8.78
CA ALA A 145 -8.63 -1.37 8.58
C ALA A 145 -7.87 -1.41 7.23
N ALA A 146 -7.07 -2.45 7.03
CA ALA A 146 -6.46 -2.67 5.71
C ALA A 146 -7.54 -3.09 4.70
N THR A 147 -7.42 -2.64 3.45
CA THR A 147 -8.22 -3.17 2.35
C THR A 147 -7.98 -4.67 2.16
N GLY A 148 -8.84 -5.35 1.40
CA GLY A 148 -8.50 -6.64 0.81
C GLY A 148 -7.20 -6.56 -0.02
N ALA A 149 -6.67 -7.73 -0.39
CA ALA A 149 -5.48 -7.82 -1.22
C ALA A 149 -5.78 -7.27 -2.63
N ILE A 150 -5.03 -6.25 -3.05
CA ILE A 150 -5.16 -5.57 -4.35
C ILE A 150 -4.16 -6.20 -5.32
N THR A 151 -4.66 -6.76 -6.41
CA THR A 151 -3.82 -7.15 -7.55
C THR A 151 -3.65 -5.93 -8.45
N LEU A 152 -2.42 -5.44 -8.58
CA LEU A 152 -2.10 -4.37 -9.52
C LEU A 152 -2.23 -4.93 -10.95
N ALA A 153 -2.83 -4.16 -11.87
CA ALA A 153 -2.83 -4.54 -13.29
C ALA A 153 -1.42 -4.37 -13.90
N GLY A 154 -1.18 -4.89 -15.08
CA GLY A 154 0.08 -4.73 -15.81
C GLY A 154 1.20 -5.69 -15.40
N GLY A 155 0.94 -6.66 -14.50
CA GLY A 155 1.96 -7.64 -14.08
C GLY A 155 3.12 -7.01 -13.31
N PRO A 156 2.85 -6.43 -12.13
CA PRO A 156 3.78 -5.58 -11.39
C PRO A 156 5.08 -6.30 -11.02
N ALA A 157 6.20 -5.57 -11.12
CA ALA A 157 7.51 -6.05 -10.70
C ALA A 157 8.28 -4.98 -9.91
N ALA A 158 9.39 -5.40 -9.29
CA ALA A 158 10.32 -4.50 -8.62
C ALA A 158 10.85 -3.42 -9.58
N SER A 159 10.99 -2.20 -9.07
CA SER A 159 11.51 -1.03 -9.80
C SER A 159 10.64 -0.55 -10.98
N GLU A 160 9.45 -1.09 -11.17
CA GLU A 160 8.49 -0.57 -12.16
C GLU A 160 7.73 0.65 -11.64
N LEU A 161 7.23 1.44 -12.57
CA LEU A 161 6.32 2.54 -12.28
C LEU A 161 4.93 1.97 -11.98
N VAL A 162 4.35 2.34 -10.86
CA VAL A 162 2.96 2.04 -10.50
C VAL A 162 2.18 3.33 -10.35
N GLN A 163 1.04 3.39 -11.01
CA GLN A 163 0.02 4.40 -10.77
C GLN A 163 -0.99 3.84 -9.79
N PHE A 164 -1.14 4.49 -8.63
CA PHE A 164 -2.21 4.20 -7.67
C PHE A 164 -3.37 5.17 -7.88
N ARG A 165 -4.60 4.69 -7.67
CA ARG A 165 -5.80 5.50 -7.65
C ARG A 165 -6.65 5.12 -6.44
N ALA A 166 -6.91 6.09 -5.58
CA ALA A 166 -7.86 5.98 -4.48
C ALA A 166 -9.14 6.75 -4.81
N TYR A 167 -10.25 6.34 -4.20
CA TYR A 167 -11.53 7.02 -4.35
C TYR A 167 -12.41 6.82 -3.11
N ARG A 168 -13.37 7.72 -2.93
CA ARG A 168 -14.53 7.50 -2.09
C ARG A 168 -15.62 6.88 -2.93
N ASP A 169 -16.16 5.75 -2.47
CA ASP A 169 -17.26 4.99 -3.09
C ASP A 169 -18.57 5.52 -2.50
N ALA A 170 -18.93 6.76 -2.91
CA ALA A 170 -19.99 7.55 -2.29
C ALA A 170 -21.39 6.97 -2.55
N ASP A 171 -21.59 6.24 -3.66
CA ASP A 171 -22.84 5.55 -3.97
C ASP A 171 -22.96 4.17 -3.31
N ASN A 172 -21.97 3.74 -2.55
CA ASN A 172 -21.97 2.50 -1.79
C ASN A 172 -22.98 2.59 -0.63
N GLY A 173 -23.85 1.60 -0.49
CA GLY A 173 -24.84 1.57 0.59
C GLY A 173 -24.27 1.58 2.03
N SER A 174 -22.97 1.37 2.19
CA SER A 174 -22.25 1.48 3.46
C SER A 174 -21.56 2.83 3.66
N ASP A 175 -21.46 3.70 2.63
CA ASP A 175 -21.06 5.09 2.76
C ASP A 175 -22.30 5.91 3.14
N ASN A 176 -22.29 6.44 4.35
CA ASN A 176 -23.39 7.25 4.87
C ASN A 176 -22.91 8.52 5.58
N LEU A 177 -21.63 8.88 5.37
CA LEU A 177 -21.06 10.12 5.86
C LEU A 177 -21.50 11.28 4.94
N ALA A 178 -22.44 12.09 5.42
CA ALA A 178 -23.03 13.21 4.67
C ALA A 178 -22.14 14.48 4.61
N TYR A 179 -20.85 14.32 4.79
CA TYR A 179 -19.84 15.39 4.81
C TYR A 179 -18.62 14.95 4.03
N ASP A 180 -17.78 15.91 3.63
CA ASP A 180 -16.52 15.59 2.98
C ASP A 180 -15.64 14.69 3.87
N ALA A 181 -15.09 13.66 3.27
CA ALA A 181 -14.05 12.85 3.88
C ALA A 181 -12.68 13.40 3.45
N ARG A 182 -11.89 13.87 4.42
CA ARG A 182 -10.59 14.53 4.20
C ARG A 182 -9.47 13.51 4.27
N LEU A 183 -8.97 13.09 3.13
CA LEU A 183 -7.82 12.18 3.05
C LEU A 183 -6.54 12.91 3.44
N ILE A 184 -5.77 12.32 4.36
CA ILE A 184 -4.44 12.77 4.78
C ILE A 184 -3.36 11.97 4.05
N ALA A 185 -3.46 10.64 4.11
CA ALA A 185 -2.49 9.73 3.52
C ALA A 185 -3.06 8.32 3.38
N ILE A 186 -2.39 7.52 2.54
CA ILE A 186 -2.63 6.08 2.43
C ILE A 186 -1.30 5.37 2.67
N ARG A 187 -1.27 4.41 3.58
CA ARG A 187 -0.16 3.49 3.75
C ARG A 187 -0.38 2.26 2.89
N ILE A 188 0.45 2.08 1.88
CA ILE A 188 0.51 0.87 1.08
C ILE A 188 1.45 -0.11 1.77
N THR A 189 1.03 -1.36 1.92
CA THR A 189 1.87 -2.45 2.44
C THR A 189 2.03 -3.51 1.35
N PHE A 190 3.25 -3.98 1.15
CA PHE A 190 3.62 -5.00 0.16
C PHE A 190 4.59 -6.02 0.78
N THR A 191 4.76 -7.18 0.14
CA THR A 191 5.74 -8.18 0.55
C THR A 191 7.10 -7.90 -0.11
N ARG A 192 8.18 -8.09 0.64
CA ARG A 192 9.55 -8.00 0.13
C ARG A 192 10.06 -9.37 -0.30
N SER A 193 10.77 -9.40 -1.41
CA SER A 193 11.49 -10.58 -1.91
C SER A 193 12.76 -10.86 -1.13
#